data_2a3973c6cd2462c8f0913710b02f6ead
#
_entry.id   2a3973c6cd2462c8f0913710b02f6ead
#
_cell.length_a   1.000
_cell.length_b   1.000
_cell.length_c   1.000
_cell.angle_alpha   90.00
_cell.angle_beta   90.00
_cell.angle_gamma   90.00
#
_symmetry.space_group_name_H-M   'P 1'
#
loop_
_entity.id
_entity.type
_entity.pdbx_description
1 polymer ?
#
loop_
_entity_poly.entity_id
_entity_poly.type
_entity_poly.pdbx_seq_one_letter_code
_entity_poly.pdbx_strand_id
1 'polypeptide(L)'
;MWSEVLERFERHAPVSVMARVALEQALPAGWIDEVFEASRQRQYPRELMMSSVVELMLLVSLGLRPSLHAAARKMEQLPVSLAALYDKVNRTEPAVLRALVQGSAARLAPVMAQLEGEASLAGWRLRILDGNHLPASHKRLAPLRDQRGAALPGHTLVVYDPDQALVTDIVACEDAHESERTVAQTLVAGAQAGELWLADSHFCTRTLLQGWQQAQAAFIVREHGTHPRLLEQGHWQEAGRCETGVLTEQSIGIEGEAVPWRRIQLVLDEPTRDGLTQLRLWSNLPPEVTAEQIANLYRRRWRIEGLFGRIESVLHSEIRTLGHPRAALLGFATAVLAYNVLSLLKRCIEQAHREQVPELDVSTYHLAVDVVSDYKGMLIALPPDAWSSWSEASPVRTADYLLRLARHVSPRSVATSQRGPKKPKPKGYVEAAAVRKHVSTARVLRSAKGATP
;
A
#
# COMPACT_ATOMS: atom_id res chain seq x y z
N MET A 1 -25.24 -12.59 27.66
CA MET A 1 -25.98 -12.70 26.39
C MET A 1 -25.05 -12.48 25.19
N TRP A 2 -24.36 -11.34 25.06
CA TRP A 2 -23.44 -11.14 23.93
C TRP A 2 -22.20 -12.06 23.94
N SER A 3 -21.72 -12.50 25.11
CA SER A 3 -20.57 -13.40 25.27
C SER A 3 -20.76 -14.73 24.52
N GLU A 4 -21.92 -15.38 24.67
CA GLU A 4 -22.20 -16.67 24.02
C GLU A 4 -22.29 -16.53 22.47
N VAL A 5 -22.86 -15.41 22.00
CA VAL A 5 -22.94 -15.12 20.57
C VAL A 5 -21.54 -14.89 20.02
N LEU A 6 -20.71 -14.09 20.70
CA LEU A 6 -19.32 -13.83 20.30
C LEU A 6 -18.51 -15.14 20.28
N GLU A 7 -18.62 -15.99 21.31
CA GLU A 7 -17.92 -17.29 21.35
C GLU A 7 -18.28 -18.20 20.16
N ARG A 8 -19.52 -18.15 19.68
CA ARG A 8 -19.90 -18.89 18.46
C ARG A 8 -19.20 -18.35 17.23
N PHE A 9 -19.11 -17.01 17.07
CA PHE A 9 -18.35 -16.41 15.98
C PHE A 9 -16.84 -16.68 16.10
N GLU A 10 -16.25 -16.65 17.30
CA GLU A 10 -14.85 -17.01 17.53
C GLU A 10 -14.54 -18.45 17.05
N ARG A 11 -15.45 -19.38 17.21
CA ARG A 11 -15.27 -20.78 16.78
C ARG A 11 -15.56 -21.03 15.31
N HIS A 12 -16.57 -20.38 14.73
CA HIS A 12 -17.09 -20.72 13.40
C HIS A 12 -16.75 -19.69 12.32
N ALA A 13 -16.46 -18.45 12.69
CA ALA A 13 -16.08 -17.35 11.81
C ALA A 13 -14.91 -16.52 12.39
N PRO A 14 -13.81 -17.18 12.84
CA PRO A 14 -12.70 -16.50 13.52
C PRO A 14 -12.09 -15.37 12.71
N VAL A 15 -11.98 -15.52 11.40
CA VAL A 15 -11.43 -14.48 10.49
C VAL A 15 -12.26 -13.19 10.54
N SER A 16 -13.59 -13.28 10.60
CA SER A 16 -14.47 -12.11 10.71
C SER A 16 -14.32 -11.41 12.05
N VAL A 17 -14.18 -12.16 13.16
CA VAL A 17 -13.90 -11.58 14.49
C VAL A 17 -12.53 -10.91 14.50
N MET A 18 -11.48 -11.56 13.98
CA MET A 18 -10.15 -11.00 13.86
C MET A 18 -10.18 -9.69 13.05
N ALA A 19 -10.89 -9.67 11.91
CA ALA A 19 -11.01 -8.48 11.08
C ALA A 19 -11.68 -7.33 11.85
N ARG A 20 -12.73 -7.60 12.61
CA ARG A 20 -13.40 -6.55 13.41
C ARG A 20 -12.49 -5.99 14.50
N VAL A 21 -11.81 -6.84 15.24
CA VAL A 21 -10.86 -6.43 16.28
C VAL A 21 -9.73 -5.59 15.69
N ALA A 22 -9.14 -6.04 14.59
CA ALA A 22 -8.06 -5.33 13.92
C ALA A 22 -8.53 -3.98 13.32
N LEU A 23 -9.77 -3.89 12.83
CA LEU A 23 -10.38 -2.64 12.37
C LEU A 23 -10.57 -1.66 13.54
N GLU A 24 -11.09 -2.10 14.68
CA GLU A 24 -11.23 -1.25 15.88
C GLU A 24 -9.87 -0.75 16.37
N GLN A 25 -8.85 -1.59 16.33
CA GLN A 25 -7.48 -1.20 16.71
C GLN A 25 -6.89 -0.17 15.72
N ALA A 26 -7.07 -0.40 14.42
CA ALA A 26 -6.46 0.43 13.38
C ALA A 26 -7.20 1.74 13.13
N LEU A 27 -8.54 1.72 13.17
CA LEU A 27 -9.43 2.73 12.64
C LEU A 27 -10.61 3.03 13.59
N PRO A 28 -10.37 3.37 14.87
CA PRO A 28 -11.44 3.78 15.77
C PRO A 28 -12.18 5.00 15.20
N ALA A 29 -13.50 5.04 15.28
CA ALA A 29 -14.31 6.11 14.69
C ALA A 29 -13.91 7.51 15.19
N GLY A 30 -13.73 7.68 16.50
CA GLY A 30 -13.30 8.95 17.09
C GLY A 30 -11.94 9.41 16.56
N TRP A 31 -10.97 8.48 16.46
CA TRP A 31 -9.65 8.78 15.92
C TRP A 31 -9.71 9.18 14.43
N ILE A 32 -10.54 8.53 13.60
CA ILE A 32 -10.71 8.93 12.19
C ILE A 32 -11.20 10.38 12.10
N ASP A 33 -12.17 10.74 12.95
CA ASP A 33 -12.74 12.10 12.95
C ASP A 33 -11.72 13.14 13.47
N GLU A 34 -10.91 12.81 14.46
CA GLU A 34 -9.78 13.63 14.94
C GLU A 34 -8.74 13.85 13.83
N VAL A 35 -8.34 12.78 13.11
CA VAL A 35 -7.41 12.88 11.97
C VAL A 35 -7.98 13.78 10.88
N PHE A 36 -9.28 13.65 10.59
CA PHE A 36 -9.93 14.52 9.63
C PHE A 36 -9.87 15.99 10.05
N GLU A 37 -10.23 16.31 11.31
CA GLU A 37 -10.15 17.66 11.83
C GLU A 37 -8.74 18.26 11.79
N ALA A 38 -7.73 17.48 12.12
CA ALA A 38 -6.34 17.91 12.12
C ALA A 38 -5.75 18.10 10.72
N SER A 39 -6.24 17.35 9.73
CA SER A 39 -5.62 17.28 8.39
C SER A 39 -6.39 18.01 7.30
N ARG A 40 -7.66 18.33 7.52
CA ARG A 40 -8.49 19.09 6.56
C ARG A 40 -8.02 20.53 6.39
N GLN A 41 -8.15 21.07 5.20
CA GLN A 41 -7.82 22.48 4.91
C GLN A 41 -9.07 23.31 4.60
N ARG A 42 -9.96 22.81 3.75
CA ARG A 42 -11.13 23.54 3.21
C ARG A 42 -12.46 22.85 3.49
N GLN A 43 -12.43 21.59 3.84
CA GLN A 43 -13.65 20.82 4.10
C GLN A 43 -14.09 21.04 5.55
N TYR A 44 -15.36 21.33 5.78
CA TYR A 44 -15.90 21.51 7.13
C TYR A 44 -16.52 20.22 7.65
N PRO A 45 -16.44 19.95 8.97
CA PRO A 45 -17.25 18.92 9.59
C PRO A 45 -18.72 19.33 9.47
N ARG A 46 -19.55 18.40 9.10
CA ARG A 46 -21.00 18.55 9.02
C ARG A 46 -21.62 17.32 9.68
N GLU A 47 -22.93 17.17 9.58
CA GLU A 47 -23.68 16.01 10.13
C GLU A 47 -23.06 14.64 9.74
N LEU A 48 -22.48 14.50 8.54
CA LEU A 48 -21.80 13.28 8.12
C LEU A 48 -20.36 13.27 8.61
N MET A 49 -20.05 12.41 9.59
CA MET A 49 -18.71 12.22 10.12
C MET A 49 -17.78 11.57 9.11
N MET A 50 -16.46 11.77 9.21
CA MET A 50 -15.48 11.13 8.33
C MET A 50 -15.36 9.63 8.59
N SER A 51 -15.52 9.22 9.84
CA SER A 51 -15.59 7.81 10.25
C SER A 51 -16.67 7.05 9.50
N SER A 52 -17.87 7.61 9.36
CA SER A 52 -18.95 7.01 8.56
C SER A 52 -18.62 6.90 7.08
N VAL A 53 -17.91 7.89 6.52
CA VAL A 53 -17.45 7.81 5.11
C VAL A 53 -16.43 6.70 4.92
N VAL A 54 -15.45 6.61 5.82
CA VAL A 54 -14.41 5.56 5.78
C VAL A 54 -15.05 4.18 5.95
N GLU A 55 -15.99 4.01 6.89
CA GLU A 55 -16.72 2.75 7.08
C GLU A 55 -17.45 2.33 5.80
N LEU A 56 -18.24 3.23 5.19
CA LEU A 56 -18.95 2.94 3.94
C LEU A 56 -17.98 2.54 2.81
N MET A 57 -16.85 3.21 2.70
CA MET A 57 -15.83 2.90 1.70
C MET A 57 -15.14 1.57 1.98
N LEU A 58 -14.85 1.23 3.25
CA LEU A 58 -14.31 -0.07 3.65
C LEU A 58 -15.26 -1.22 3.31
N LEU A 59 -16.58 -1.04 3.47
CA LEU A 59 -17.58 -2.03 3.04
C LEU A 59 -17.49 -2.31 1.52
N VAL A 60 -17.14 -1.31 0.73
CA VAL A 60 -16.93 -1.48 -0.73
C VAL A 60 -15.59 -2.14 -1.00
N SER A 61 -14.51 -1.66 -0.37
CA SER A 61 -13.15 -2.20 -0.57
C SER A 61 -13.05 -3.67 -0.15
N LEU A 62 -13.72 -4.07 0.93
CA LEU A 62 -13.78 -5.46 1.37
C LEU A 62 -14.78 -6.31 0.57
N GLY A 63 -15.47 -5.77 -0.44
CA GLY A 63 -16.46 -6.50 -1.24
C GLY A 63 -17.79 -6.79 -0.53
N LEU A 64 -17.99 -6.26 0.68
CA LEU A 64 -19.22 -6.42 1.45
C LEU A 64 -20.40 -5.70 0.78
N ARG A 65 -20.14 -4.66 0.01
CA ARG A 65 -21.12 -3.92 -0.80
C ARG A 65 -20.55 -3.64 -2.20
N PRO A 66 -21.37 -3.71 -3.26
CA PRO A 66 -20.90 -3.56 -4.63
C PRO A 66 -20.59 -2.09 -5.02
N SER A 67 -21.02 -1.13 -4.22
CA SER A 67 -20.79 0.30 -4.48
C SER A 67 -21.09 1.15 -3.25
N LEU A 68 -20.57 2.37 -3.21
CA LEU A 68 -20.88 3.36 -2.17
C LEU A 68 -22.39 3.64 -2.06
N HIS A 69 -23.09 3.70 -3.19
CA HIS A 69 -24.55 3.85 -3.20
C HIS A 69 -25.26 2.69 -2.49
N ALA A 70 -24.86 1.44 -2.78
CA ALA A 70 -25.42 0.27 -2.15
C ALA A 70 -25.06 0.17 -0.65
N ALA A 71 -23.89 0.63 -0.27
CA ALA A 71 -23.48 0.74 1.13
C ALA A 71 -24.36 1.76 1.88
N ALA A 72 -24.48 2.95 1.35
CA ALA A 72 -25.26 4.04 1.95
C ALA A 72 -26.77 3.71 2.09
N ARG A 73 -27.35 3.04 1.10
CA ARG A 73 -28.78 2.61 1.16
C ARG A 73 -29.09 1.57 2.22
N LYS A 74 -28.09 0.89 2.74
CA LYS A 74 -28.23 -0.12 3.79
C LYS A 74 -27.88 0.41 5.19
N MET A 75 -27.42 1.63 5.28
CA MET A 75 -27.26 2.33 6.55
C MET A 75 -28.64 2.73 7.07
N GLU A 76 -29.00 2.33 8.29
CA GLU A 76 -30.33 2.57 8.87
C GLU A 76 -30.66 4.06 8.99
N GLN A 77 -29.64 4.86 9.26
CA GLN A 77 -29.77 6.32 9.40
C GLN A 77 -28.56 7.03 8.75
N LEU A 78 -28.59 7.19 7.45
CA LEU A 78 -27.65 8.12 6.82
C LEU A 78 -28.12 9.55 7.17
N PRO A 79 -27.34 10.36 7.93
CA PRO A 79 -27.79 11.66 8.42
C PRO A 79 -27.93 12.73 7.31
N VAL A 80 -27.51 12.39 6.08
CA VAL A 80 -27.49 13.31 4.94
C VAL A 80 -28.03 12.64 3.67
N SER A 81 -28.32 13.46 2.65
CA SER A 81 -28.69 12.94 1.33
C SER A 81 -27.52 12.21 0.65
N LEU A 82 -27.83 11.31 -0.28
CA LEU A 82 -26.82 10.65 -1.10
C LEU A 82 -25.96 11.67 -1.88
N ALA A 83 -26.54 12.77 -2.34
CA ALA A 83 -25.80 13.83 -3.00
C ALA A 83 -24.76 14.47 -2.08
N ALA A 84 -25.10 14.73 -0.82
CA ALA A 84 -24.19 15.27 0.20
C ALA A 84 -23.08 14.26 0.56
N LEU A 85 -23.37 12.96 0.61
CA LEU A 85 -22.35 11.92 0.77
C LEU A 85 -21.34 11.94 -0.37
N TYR A 86 -21.80 11.94 -1.63
CA TYR A 86 -20.89 12.02 -2.79
C TYR A 86 -20.11 13.33 -2.84
N ASP A 87 -20.72 14.45 -2.44
CA ASP A 87 -20.04 15.73 -2.35
C ASP A 87 -18.90 15.67 -1.31
N LYS A 88 -19.13 15.08 -0.14
CA LYS A 88 -18.09 14.87 0.87
C LYS A 88 -16.95 13.99 0.36
N VAL A 89 -17.26 12.86 -0.27
CA VAL A 89 -16.28 11.95 -0.88
C VAL A 89 -15.45 12.64 -1.98
N ASN A 90 -16.11 13.43 -2.85
CA ASN A 90 -15.46 14.16 -3.93
C ASN A 90 -14.58 15.33 -3.46
N ARG A 91 -14.71 15.75 -2.22
CA ARG A 91 -13.94 16.85 -1.62
C ARG A 91 -12.88 16.39 -0.63
N THR A 92 -12.87 15.12 -0.23
CA THR A 92 -11.88 14.60 0.73
C THR A 92 -10.46 14.88 0.25
N GLU A 93 -9.71 15.57 1.07
CA GLU A 93 -8.40 16.12 0.69
C GLU A 93 -7.30 15.07 0.78
N PRO A 94 -6.29 15.07 -0.14
CA PRO A 94 -5.16 14.12 -0.13
C PRO A 94 -4.42 14.04 1.20
N ALA A 95 -4.30 15.16 1.93
CA ALA A 95 -3.66 15.19 3.24
C ALA A 95 -4.38 14.31 4.27
N VAL A 96 -5.73 14.27 4.23
CA VAL A 96 -6.53 13.39 5.09
C VAL A 96 -6.25 11.92 4.78
N LEU A 97 -6.16 11.57 3.49
CA LEU A 97 -5.88 10.19 3.07
C LEU A 97 -4.51 9.72 3.56
N ARG A 98 -3.49 10.57 3.41
CA ARG A 98 -2.13 10.29 3.90
C ARG A 98 -2.12 10.09 5.41
N ALA A 99 -2.74 11.01 6.16
CA ALA A 99 -2.78 10.95 7.62
C ALA A 99 -3.50 9.70 8.14
N LEU A 100 -4.60 9.27 7.49
CA LEU A 100 -5.30 8.03 7.82
C LEU A 100 -4.42 6.80 7.59
N VAL A 101 -3.69 6.73 6.47
CA VAL A 101 -2.79 5.59 6.18
C VAL A 101 -1.62 5.56 7.15
N GLN A 102 -0.93 6.68 7.35
CA GLN A 102 0.19 6.78 8.31
C GLN A 102 -0.25 6.40 9.72
N GLY A 103 -1.34 6.99 10.19
CA GLY A 103 -1.81 6.77 11.55
C GLY A 103 -2.33 5.35 11.77
N SER A 104 -3.04 4.75 10.81
CA SER A 104 -3.48 3.34 10.91
C SER A 104 -2.29 2.38 10.94
N ALA A 105 -1.27 2.60 10.12
CA ALA A 105 -0.04 1.82 10.14
C ALA A 105 0.70 1.98 11.48
N ALA A 106 0.80 3.20 12.00
CA ALA A 106 1.40 3.47 13.31
C ALA A 106 0.66 2.79 14.47
N ARG A 107 -0.67 2.63 14.38
CA ARG A 107 -1.49 1.90 15.37
C ARG A 107 -1.34 0.39 15.26
N LEU A 108 -1.13 -0.15 14.06
CA LEU A 108 -0.93 -1.59 13.84
C LEU A 108 0.52 -2.04 14.07
N ALA A 109 1.51 -1.21 13.81
CA ALA A 109 2.93 -1.56 13.93
C ALA A 109 3.32 -2.11 15.33
N PRO A 110 2.84 -1.56 16.46
CA PRO A 110 3.12 -2.12 17.78
C PRO A 110 2.49 -3.51 18.00
N VAL A 111 1.34 -3.80 17.37
CA VAL A 111 0.72 -5.14 17.40
C VAL A 111 1.52 -6.11 16.54
N MET A 112 1.95 -5.68 15.35
CA MET A 112 2.82 -6.47 14.48
C MET A 112 4.16 -6.80 15.13
N ALA A 113 4.70 -5.89 15.95
CA ALA A 113 5.95 -6.09 16.69
C ALA A 113 5.85 -7.14 17.82
N GLN A 114 4.63 -7.53 18.24
CA GLN A 114 4.41 -8.65 19.16
C GLN A 114 4.43 -10.01 18.45
N LEU A 115 4.36 -9.99 17.12
CA LEU A 115 4.38 -11.20 16.28
C LEU A 115 5.81 -11.48 15.82
N GLU A 116 6.16 -12.77 15.74
CA GLU A 116 7.46 -13.18 15.26
C GLU A 116 7.71 -12.70 13.82
N GLY A 117 8.91 -12.21 13.57
CA GLY A 117 9.35 -11.75 12.26
C GLY A 117 10.84 -11.43 12.27
N GLU A 118 11.52 -11.79 11.19
CA GLU A 118 12.92 -11.47 11.00
C GLU A 118 13.06 -10.17 10.20
N ALA A 119 13.91 -9.27 10.67
CA ALA A 119 14.29 -8.11 9.91
C ALA A 119 15.06 -8.53 8.66
N SER A 120 14.72 -7.96 7.51
CA SER A 120 15.42 -8.22 6.25
C SER A 120 16.90 -7.85 6.27
N LEU A 121 17.24 -6.84 7.06
CA LEU A 121 18.60 -6.41 7.37
C LEU A 121 18.63 -5.91 8.82
N ALA A 122 19.47 -6.54 9.66
CA ALA A 122 19.58 -6.16 11.06
C ALA A 122 19.98 -4.68 11.19
N GLY A 123 19.31 -3.96 12.10
CA GLY A 123 19.54 -2.54 12.34
C GLY A 123 18.88 -1.58 11.36
N TRP A 124 18.16 -2.08 10.33
CA TRP A 124 17.51 -1.26 9.32
C TRP A 124 16.02 -1.58 9.18
N ARG A 125 15.22 -0.53 9.01
CA ARG A 125 13.79 -0.64 8.68
C ARG A 125 13.60 -0.45 7.19
N LEU A 126 13.18 -1.48 6.49
CA LEU A 126 12.99 -1.40 5.03
C LEU A 126 11.79 -0.54 4.66
N ARG A 127 11.97 0.25 3.59
CA ARG A 127 10.94 1.06 2.94
C ARG A 127 11.03 0.87 1.43
N ILE A 128 10.02 0.28 0.83
CA ILE A 128 9.92 0.16 -0.61
C ILE A 128 9.07 1.31 -1.12
N LEU A 129 9.64 2.13 -2.01
CA LEU A 129 8.95 3.23 -2.68
C LEU A 129 8.61 2.84 -4.11
N ASP A 130 7.34 2.98 -4.48
CA ASP A 130 6.91 2.81 -5.87
C ASP A 130 5.66 3.64 -6.16
N GLY A 131 5.39 3.90 -7.45
CA GLY A 131 4.21 4.59 -7.92
C GLY A 131 3.10 3.63 -8.33
N ASN A 132 1.85 4.03 -8.14
CA ASN A 132 0.67 3.32 -8.61
C ASN A 132 -0.29 4.27 -9.32
N HIS A 133 -0.47 4.07 -10.63
CA HIS A 133 -1.43 4.82 -11.42
C HIS A 133 -2.82 4.21 -11.29
N LEU A 134 -3.80 5.05 -10.92
CA LEU A 134 -5.19 4.60 -10.87
C LEU A 134 -5.72 4.39 -12.29
N PRO A 135 -6.50 3.33 -12.54
CA PRO A 135 -7.05 3.04 -13.85
C PRO A 135 -8.05 4.11 -14.29
N ALA A 136 -8.31 4.13 -15.59
CA ALA A 136 -9.27 5.06 -16.15
C ALA A 136 -10.67 4.87 -15.58
N SER A 137 -11.25 5.96 -15.09
CA SER A 137 -12.61 6.00 -14.59
C SER A 137 -13.64 6.16 -15.72
N HIS A 138 -14.91 5.90 -15.39
CA HIS A 138 -16.02 6.22 -16.28
C HIS A 138 -16.11 7.73 -16.50
N LYS A 139 -16.35 8.17 -17.74
CA LYS A 139 -16.52 9.59 -18.12
C LYS A 139 -17.87 10.17 -17.65
N ARG A 140 -18.19 10.05 -16.37
CA ARG A 140 -19.45 10.54 -15.78
C ARG A 140 -19.48 12.06 -15.62
N LEU A 141 -18.31 12.67 -15.44
CA LEU A 141 -18.19 14.11 -15.31
C LEU A 141 -18.36 14.77 -16.67
N ALA A 142 -19.20 15.81 -16.74
CA ALA A 142 -19.55 16.46 -18.02
C ALA A 142 -18.31 16.90 -18.82
N PRO A 143 -17.27 17.55 -18.24
CA PRO A 143 -16.08 17.97 -19.00
C PRO A 143 -15.27 16.82 -19.62
N LEU A 144 -15.49 15.57 -19.17
CA LEU A 144 -14.75 14.41 -19.68
C LEU A 144 -15.45 13.73 -20.88
N ARG A 145 -16.73 14.00 -21.10
CA ARG A 145 -17.54 13.29 -22.13
C ARG A 145 -17.01 13.50 -23.53
N ASP A 146 -16.53 14.68 -23.82
CA ASP A 146 -16.00 15.05 -25.14
C ASP A 146 -14.50 14.72 -25.32
N GLN A 147 -13.83 14.23 -24.26
CA GLN A 147 -12.42 13.85 -24.34
C GLN A 147 -12.26 12.49 -25.03
N ARG A 148 -11.37 12.40 -26.04
CA ARG A 148 -11.10 11.13 -26.76
C ARG A 148 -10.28 10.13 -25.94
N GLY A 149 -9.40 10.62 -25.05
CA GLY A 149 -8.54 9.78 -24.19
C GLY A 149 -9.28 9.13 -23.04
N ALA A 150 -8.65 8.13 -22.42
CA ALA A 150 -9.11 7.54 -21.17
C ALA A 150 -8.89 8.52 -20.00
N ALA A 151 -9.89 8.68 -19.14
CA ALA A 151 -9.85 9.64 -18.03
C ALA A 151 -9.14 9.03 -16.81
N LEU A 152 -7.89 9.41 -16.56
CA LEU A 152 -7.13 8.96 -15.41
C LEU A 152 -7.43 9.89 -14.21
N PRO A 153 -7.93 9.34 -13.08
CA PRO A 153 -8.34 10.17 -11.94
C PRO A 153 -7.15 10.64 -11.10
N GLY A 154 -5.99 10.01 -11.21
CA GLY A 154 -4.80 10.37 -10.45
C GLY A 154 -3.81 9.23 -10.35
N HIS A 155 -2.78 9.41 -9.52
CA HIS A 155 -1.82 8.37 -9.14
C HIS A 155 -1.43 8.52 -7.66
N THR A 156 -0.76 7.52 -7.12
CA THR A 156 -0.26 7.54 -5.74
C THR A 156 1.19 7.09 -5.70
N LEU A 157 2.00 7.70 -4.85
CA LEU A 157 3.23 7.08 -4.36
C LEU A 157 2.92 6.31 -3.09
N VAL A 158 3.52 5.15 -2.95
CA VAL A 158 3.28 4.24 -1.83
C VAL A 158 4.61 3.87 -1.18
N VAL A 159 4.65 3.94 0.14
CA VAL A 159 5.76 3.44 0.96
C VAL A 159 5.31 2.17 1.67
N TYR A 160 5.98 1.07 1.37
CA TYR A 160 5.67 -0.24 1.90
C TYR A 160 6.81 -0.77 2.77
N ASP A 161 6.48 -1.20 3.97
CA ASP A 161 7.37 -1.95 4.85
C ASP A 161 7.19 -3.46 4.58
N PRO A 162 8.15 -4.12 3.92
CA PRO A 162 8.01 -5.55 3.58
C PRO A 162 8.19 -6.49 4.77
N ASP A 163 8.81 -6.04 5.87
CA ASP A 163 9.05 -6.86 7.05
C ASP A 163 7.82 -6.90 7.96
N GLN A 164 7.08 -5.80 8.02
CA GLN A 164 5.78 -5.74 8.69
C GLN A 164 4.61 -6.01 7.75
N ALA A 165 4.83 -6.09 6.43
CA ALA A 165 3.80 -6.18 5.41
C ALA A 165 2.74 -5.06 5.50
N LEU A 166 3.13 -3.84 5.91
CA LEU A 166 2.29 -2.67 6.04
C LEU A 166 2.62 -1.60 5.01
N VAL A 167 1.60 -0.96 4.45
CA VAL A 167 1.76 0.34 3.79
C VAL A 167 1.84 1.40 4.86
N THR A 168 2.98 2.07 4.96
CA THR A 168 3.28 3.03 6.04
C THR A 168 3.03 4.47 5.65
N ASP A 169 3.03 4.78 4.37
CA ASP A 169 2.74 6.13 3.86
C ASP A 169 2.21 6.08 2.43
N ILE A 170 1.43 7.08 2.05
CA ILE A 170 1.01 7.33 0.67
C ILE A 170 1.07 8.83 0.36
N VAL A 171 1.37 9.19 -0.89
CA VAL A 171 1.09 10.54 -1.40
C VAL A 171 0.13 10.43 -2.56
N ALA A 172 -1.07 10.95 -2.36
CA ALA A 172 -2.16 10.92 -3.33
C ALA A 172 -2.10 12.16 -4.24
N CYS A 173 -1.95 11.94 -5.55
CA CYS A 173 -1.83 12.99 -6.56
C CYS A 173 -3.09 13.06 -7.41
N GLU A 174 -3.78 14.19 -7.40
CA GLU A 174 -4.99 14.41 -8.19
C GLU A 174 -4.68 14.55 -9.70
N ASP A 175 -3.49 15.04 -10.04
CA ASP A 175 -3.04 15.14 -11.42
C ASP A 175 -2.29 13.87 -11.85
N ALA A 176 -2.91 13.05 -12.68
CA ALA A 176 -2.33 11.81 -13.17
C ALA A 176 -1.02 11.98 -13.99
N HIS A 177 -0.68 13.22 -14.37
CA HIS A 177 0.55 13.53 -15.09
C HIS A 177 1.56 14.34 -14.24
N GLU A 178 1.34 14.43 -12.94
CA GLU A 178 2.32 15.03 -12.03
C GLU A 178 3.56 14.13 -11.94
N SER A 179 4.74 14.77 -11.84
CA SER A 179 5.99 14.00 -11.80
C SER A 179 6.16 13.28 -10.46
N GLU A 180 6.22 11.95 -10.48
CA GLU A 180 6.50 11.14 -9.29
C GLU A 180 7.81 11.55 -8.59
N ARG A 181 8.84 11.96 -9.33
CA ARG A 181 10.10 12.45 -8.77
C ARG A 181 9.94 13.70 -7.92
N THR A 182 9.05 14.61 -8.35
CA THR A 182 8.73 15.82 -7.60
C THR A 182 7.93 15.49 -6.34
N VAL A 183 6.95 14.63 -6.48
CA VAL A 183 6.08 14.18 -5.38
C VAL A 183 6.88 13.38 -4.34
N ALA A 184 7.83 12.55 -4.76
CA ALA A 184 8.67 11.75 -3.88
C ALA A 184 9.51 12.58 -2.91
N GLN A 185 9.82 13.85 -3.23
CA GLN A 185 10.53 14.74 -2.30
C GLN A 185 9.77 14.93 -0.98
N THR A 186 8.43 14.88 -1.01
CA THR A 186 7.60 14.95 0.19
C THR A 186 7.79 13.74 1.12
N LEU A 187 8.06 12.56 0.53
CA LEU A 187 8.35 11.34 1.29
C LEU A 187 9.77 11.34 1.85
N VAL A 188 10.73 11.79 1.05
CA VAL A 188 12.14 11.91 1.47
C VAL A 188 12.29 12.89 2.62
N ALA A 189 11.54 14.00 2.62
CA ALA A 189 11.53 14.96 3.73
C ALA A 189 11.06 14.36 5.06
N GLY A 190 10.31 13.25 5.01
CA GLY A 190 9.85 12.50 6.19
C GLY A 190 10.71 11.28 6.52
N ALA A 191 11.79 11.01 5.76
CA ALA A 191 12.67 9.87 6.00
C ALA A 191 13.40 10.01 7.35
N GLN A 192 13.66 8.87 7.99
CA GLN A 192 14.24 8.81 9.32
C GLN A 192 15.55 8.02 9.34
N ALA A 193 16.42 8.34 10.28
CA ALA A 193 17.63 7.56 10.54
C ALA A 193 17.29 6.07 10.79
N GLY A 194 18.12 5.17 10.25
CA GLY A 194 17.92 3.74 10.33
C GLY A 194 16.86 3.18 9.39
N GLU A 195 16.34 3.96 8.45
CA GLU A 195 15.53 3.45 7.35
C GLU A 195 16.41 3.10 6.15
N LEU A 196 16.05 2.02 5.45
CA LEU A 196 16.64 1.59 4.19
C LEU A 196 15.58 1.66 3.09
N TRP A 197 15.77 2.58 2.15
CA TRP A 197 14.85 2.83 1.05
C TRP A 197 15.23 2.04 -0.20
N LEU A 198 14.29 1.26 -0.72
CA LEU A 198 14.41 0.53 -1.98
C LEU A 198 13.53 1.20 -3.02
N ALA A 199 14.12 1.61 -4.15
CA ALA A 199 13.37 2.25 -5.22
C ALA A 199 13.90 1.85 -6.62
N ASP A 200 13.07 2.04 -7.63
CA ASP A 200 13.47 1.77 -9.00
C ASP A 200 14.32 2.91 -9.62
N SER A 201 14.71 2.75 -10.86
CA SER A 201 15.54 3.72 -11.57
C SER A 201 14.87 5.08 -11.78
N HIS A 202 13.53 5.14 -11.75
CA HIS A 202 12.79 6.39 -11.87
C HIS A 202 13.11 7.36 -10.72
N PHE A 203 13.36 6.82 -9.52
CA PHE A 203 13.71 7.59 -8.33
C PHE A 203 15.23 7.81 -8.16
N CYS A 204 16.06 7.35 -9.09
CA CYS A 204 17.51 7.60 -9.06
C CYS A 204 17.82 9.04 -9.48
N THR A 205 17.52 10.00 -8.62
CA THR A 205 17.80 11.42 -8.83
C THR A 205 18.68 11.96 -7.71
N ARG A 206 19.54 12.93 -8.04
CA ARG A 206 20.44 13.56 -7.04
C ARG A 206 19.66 14.03 -5.81
N THR A 207 18.59 14.77 -6.01
CA THR A 207 17.78 15.34 -4.91
C THR A 207 17.25 14.29 -3.95
N LEU A 208 16.73 13.17 -4.46
CA LEU A 208 16.18 12.11 -3.61
C LEU A 208 17.29 11.36 -2.86
N LEU A 209 18.37 11.00 -3.56
CA LEU A 209 19.50 10.26 -2.96
C LEU A 209 20.18 11.09 -1.87
N GLN A 210 20.44 12.38 -2.15
CA GLN A 210 20.99 13.31 -1.16
C GLN A 210 20.03 13.56 0.01
N GLY A 211 18.74 13.63 -0.26
CA GLY A 211 17.72 13.77 0.80
C GLY A 211 17.73 12.60 1.77
N TRP A 212 17.79 11.36 1.29
CA TRP A 212 17.93 10.19 2.16
C TRP A 212 19.24 10.21 2.95
N GLN A 213 20.37 10.56 2.29
CA GLN A 213 21.66 10.70 2.95
C GLN A 213 21.62 11.75 4.08
N GLN A 214 21.02 12.91 3.84
CA GLN A 214 20.87 13.97 4.84
C GLN A 214 19.97 13.57 6.01
N ALA A 215 18.95 12.74 5.75
CA ALA A 215 18.10 12.16 6.78
C ALA A 215 18.77 11.01 7.56
N GLN A 216 20.04 10.71 7.29
CA GLN A 216 20.74 9.54 7.84
C GLN A 216 20.02 8.20 7.53
N ALA A 217 19.31 8.17 6.43
CA ALA A 217 18.71 6.97 5.88
C ALA A 217 19.63 6.36 4.81
N ALA A 218 19.57 5.04 4.66
CA ALA A 218 20.24 4.35 3.58
C ALA A 218 19.27 4.16 2.38
N PHE A 219 19.89 3.89 1.23
CA PHE A 219 19.13 3.56 0.02
C PHE A 219 19.80 2.44 -0.78
N ILE A 220 18.98 1.72 -1.54
CA ILE A 220 19.38 0.87 -2.66
C ILE A 220 18.47 1.24 -3.83
N VAL A 221 19.02 1.88 -4.84
CA VAL A 221 18.26 2.36 -5.99
C VAL A 221 18.87 1.85 -7.28
N ARG A 222 18.03 1.40 -8.20
CA ARG A 222 18.51 1.01 -9.53
C ARG A 222 19.02 2.23 -10.28
N GLU A 223 20.21 2.12 -10.89
CA GLU A 223 20.81 3.19 -11.65
C GLU A 223 19.93 3.63 -12.82
N HIS A 224 19.77 4.93 -12.99
CA HIS A 224 19.14 5.52 -14.16
C HIS A 224 20.22 5.77 -15.25
N GLY A 225 19.86 5.56 -16.52
CA GLY A 225 20.82 5.63 -17.63
C GLY A 225 21.49 6.99 -17.84
N THR A 226 20.90 8.08 -17.36
CA THR A 226 21.39 9.45 -17.59
C THR A 226 21.61 10.27 -16.31
N HIS A 227 21.15 9.82 -15.15
CA HIS A 227 21.17 10.60 -13.90
C HIS A 227 21.40 9.73 -12.67
N PRO A 228 21.98 10.31 -11.60
CA PRO A 228 22.79 11.53 -11.57
C PRO A 228 24.15 11.33 -12.24
N ARG A 229 24.82 12.45 -12.60
CA ARG A 229 26.16 12.40 -13.22
C ARG A 229 27.20 11.97 -12.19
N LEU A 230 27.98 10.95 -12.52
CA LEU A 230 29.14 10.52 -11.75
C LEU A 230 30.29 11.51 -11.96
N LEU A 231 30.94 11.95 -10.87
CA LEU A 231 32.14 12.77 -10.91
C LEU A 231 33.42 11.89 -10.92
N GLU A 232 33.43 10.90 -10.03
CA GLU A 232 34.54 9.98 -9.88
C GLU A 232 34.06 8.54 -9.93
N GLN A 233 34.88 7.65 -10.45
CA GLN A 233 34.61 6.22 -10.50
C GLN A 233 35.89 5.47 -10.11
N GLY A 234 35.79 4.66 -9.07
CA GLY A 234 36.81 3.71 -8.68
C GLY A 234 36.93 2.55 -9.69
N HIS A 235 37.88 1.69 -9.47
CA HIS A 235 38.02 0.47 -10.27
C HIS A 235 36.91 -0.56 -9.83
N TRP A 236 36.44 -1.32 -10.80
CA TRP A 236 35.56 -2.45 -10.52
C TRP A 236 36.37 -3.55 -9.80
N GLN A 237 35.78 -4.06 -8.70
CA GLN A 237 36.33 -5.15 -7.91
C GLN A 237 35.32 -6.30 -7.91
N GLU A 238 35.81 -7.52 -7.86
CA GLU A 238 34.96 -8.68 -7.66
C GLU A 238 34.28 -8.57 -6.27
N ALA A 239 32.96 -8.80 -6.25
CA ALA A 239 32.13 -8.69 -5.05
C ALA A 239 31.32 -9.95 -4.77
N GLY A 240 31.72 -11.07 -5.38
CA GLY A 240 31.12 -12.38 -5.18
C GLY A 240 30.00 -12.72 -6.17
N ARG A 241 29.09 -13.55 -5.73
CA ARG A 241 27.97 -14.08 -6.53
C ARG A 241 26.71 -14.16 -5.70
N CYS A 242 25.56 -13.88 -6.31
CA CYS A 242 24.25 -14.19 -5.75
C CYS A 242 23.55 -15.29 -6.58
N GLU A 243 22.37 -15.71 -6.17
CA GLU A 243 21.59 -16.76 -6.85
C GLU A 243 21.35 -16.47 -8.34
N THR A 244 21.34 -15.22 -8.78
CA THR A 244 20.95 -14.81 -10.14
C THR A 244 22.11 -14.30 -11.00
N GLY A 245 23.34 -14.26 -10.49
CA GLY A 245 24.48 -13.82 -11.28
C GLY A 245 25.72 -13.40 -10.49
N VAL A 246 26.69 -12.86 -11.20
CA VAL A 246 27.99 -12.43 -10.69
C VAL A 246 27.94 -10.94 -10.30
N LEU A 247 28.57 -10.60 -9.19
CA LEU A 247 28.59 -9.27 -8.61
C LEU A 247 29.97 -8.65 -8.74
N THR A 248 30.01 -7.40 -9.16
CA THR A 248 31.14 -6.50 -9.06
C THR A 248 30.75 -5.20 -8.39
N GLU A 249 31.69 -4.55 -7.75
CA GLU A 249 31.46 -3.31 -7.02
C GLU A 249 32.52 -2.27 -7.35
N GLN A 250 32.12 -1.00 -7.37
CA GLN A 250 33.05 0.13 -7.43
C GLN A 250 32.55 1.27 -6.55
N SER A 251 33.49 2.09 -6.09
CA SER A 251 33.17 3.35 -5.42
C SER A 251 32.82 4.42 -6.45
N ILE A 252 31.86 5.27 -6.16
CA ILE A 252 31.46 6.40 -7.04
C ILE A 252 31.37 7.69 -6.26
N GLY A 253 31.92 8.76 -6.81
CA GLY A 253 31.79 10.12 -6.29
C GLY A 253 30.63 10.85 -6.97
N ILE A 254 29.86 11.55 -6.17
CA ILE A 254 28.69 12.34 -6.59
C ILE A 254 28.92 13.79 -6.15
N GLU A 255 28.57 14.74 -6.99
CA GLU A 255 28.68 16.17 -6.67
C GLU A 255 27.87 16.53 -5.41
N GLY A 256 28.54 17.14 -4.43
CA GLY A 256 27.98 17.55 -3.15
C GLY A 256 28.00 16.48 -2.06
N GLU A 257 28.56 15.28 -2.34
CA GLU A 257 28.74 14.23 -1.35
C GLU A 257 30.21 14.13 -0.92
N ALA A 258 30.44 14.16 0.39
CA ALA A 258 31.79 14.04 0.96
C ALA A 258 32.28 12.58 1.00
N VAL A 259 31.35 11.62 1.08
CA VAL A 259 31.65 10.20 1.15
C VAL A 259 31.20 9.53 -0.13
N PRO A 260 32.06 8.72 -0.77
CA PRO A 260 31.70 8.01 -1.99
C PRO A 260 30.60 6.99 -1.69
N TRP A 261 29.69 6.83 -2.65
CA TRP A 261 28.68 5.79 -2.63
C TRP A 261 29.17 4.52 -3.33
N ARG A 262 28.43 3.46 -3.16
CA ARG A 262 28.69 2.14 -3.72
C ARG A 262 27.86 1.94 -4.98
N ARG A 263 28.47 1.45 -6.03
CA ARG A 263 27.83 1.03 -7.27
C ARG A 263 28.06 -0.45 -7.47
N ILE A 264 27.01 -1.23 -7.36
CA ILE A 264 27.03 -2.68 -7.51
C ILE A 264 26.50 -3.03 -8.91
N GLN A 265 27.24 -3.82 -9.66
CA GLN A 265 26.79 -4.39 -10.91
C GLN A 265 26.53 -5.88 -10.73
N LEU A 266 25.31 -6.29 -11.05
CA LEU A 266 24.90 -7.68 -11.16
C LEU A 266 24.81 -8.06 -12.64
N VAL A 267 25.70 -8.93 -13.09
CA VAL A 267 25.63 -9.57 -14.41
C VAL A 267 24.81 -10.83 -14.25
N LEU A 268 23.65 -10.87 -14.91
CA LEU A 268 22.68 -11.96 -14.77
C LEU A 268 23.10 -13.19 -15.56
N ASP A 269 22.94 -14.37 -14.99
CA ASP A 269 23.15 -15.66 -15.66
C ASP A 269 22.16 -15.87 -16.81
N GLU A 270 20.92 -15.41 -16.61
CA GLU A 270 19.85 -15.41 -17.61
C GLU A 270 19.27 -14.00 -17.76
N PRO A 271 18.99 -13.54 -19.00
CA PRO A 271 18.37 -12.24 -19.20
C PRO A 271 17.01 -12.16 -18.49
N THR A 272 16.67 -10.97 -18.00
CA THR A 272 15.30 -10.71 -17.52
C THR A 272 14.29 -10.89 -18.65
N ARG A 273 13.01 -10.98 -18.30
CA ARG A 273 11.92 -11.03 -19.29
C ARG A 273 11.96 -9.90 -20.32
N ASP A 274 12.48 -8.74 -19.94
CA ASP A 274 12.61 -7.55 -20.80
C ASP A 274 13.97 -7.50 -21.53
N GLY A 275 14.74 -8.59 -21.46
CA GLY A 275 16.03 -8.74 -22.18
C GLY A 275 17.22 -8.09 -21.51
N LEU A 276 17.11 -7.64 -20.26
CA LEU A 276 18.25 -7.08 -19.53
C LEU A 276 19.20 -8.17 -19.09
N THR A 277 20.49 -8.00 -19.38
CA THR A 277 21.57 -8.92 -18.99
C THR A 277 22.35 -8.44 -17.77
N GLN A 278 22.14 -7.19 -17.37
CA GLN A 278 22.82 -6.60 -16.21
C GLN A 278 21.94 -5.58 -15.50
N LEU A 279 22.12 -5.49 -14.19
CA LEU A 279 21.52 -4.46 -13.34
C LEU A 279 22.62 -3.73 -12.59
N ARG A 280 22.43 -2.42 -12.42
CA ARG A 280 23.34 -1.59 -11.61
C ARG A 280 22.54 -0.94 -10.50
N LEU A 281 23.07 -1.03 -9.28
CA LEU A 281 22.46 -0.51 -8.06
C LEU A 281 23.40 0.50 -7.43
N TRP A 282 22.83 1.57 -6.92
CA TRP A 282 23.55 2.55 -6.10
C TRP A 282 23.10 2.42 -4.66
N SER A 283 24.04 2.56 -3.73
CA SER A 283 23.80 2.45 -2.31
C SER A 283 24.79 3.30 -1.50
N ASN A 284 24.32 3.86 -0.38
CA ASN A 284 25.17 4.47 0.65
C ASN A 284 25.30 3.57 1.89
N LEU A 285 24.90 2.31 1.81
CA LEU A 285 25.07 1.34 2.90
C LEU A 285 26.55 1.16 3.23
N PRO A 286 26.90 0.94 4.50
CA PRO A 286 28.27 0.76 4.94
C PRO A 286 28.88 -0.54 4.37
N PRO A 287 30.24 -0.66 4.37
CA PRO A 287 30.95 -1.79 3.79
C PRO A 287 30.62 -3.16 4.40
N GLU A 288 30.16 -3.19 5.66
CA GLU A 288 29.76 -4.40 6.37
C GLU A 288 28.56 -5.10 5.71
N VAL A 289 27.74 -4.34 4.99
CA VAL A 289 26.66 -4.91 4.18
C VAL A 289 27.23 -5.32 2.84
N THR A 290 27.28 -6.61 2.57
CA THR A 290 27.90 -7.14 1.35
C THR A 290 27.11 -6.78 0.07
N ALA A 291 27.79 -6.77 -1.08
CA ALA A 291 27.13 -6.58 -2.38
C ALA A 291 26.05 -7.63 -2.66
N GLU A 292 26.25 -8.85 -2.16
CA GLU A 292 25.24 -9.91 -2.24
C GLU A 292 23.99 -9.58 -1.43
N GLN A 293 24.15 -9.11 -0.20
CA GLN A 293 23.02 -8.66 0.63
C GLN A 293 22.26 -7.51 -0.06
N ILE A 294 22.97 -6.53 -0.63
CA ILE A 294 22.37 -5.41 -1.38
C ILE A 294 21.56 -5.91 -2.57
N ALA A 295 22.11 -6.82 -3.37
CA ALA A 295 21.41 -7.41 -4.52
C ALA A 295 20.15 -8.19 -4.09
N ASN A 296 20.27 -9.00 -3.04
CA ASN A 296 19.15 -9.79 -2.49
C ASN A 296 18.06 -8.88 -1.87
N LEU A 297 18.43 -7.81 -1.20
CA LEU A 297 17.48 -6.81 -0.69
C LEU A 297 16.75 -6.10 -1.83
N TYR A 298 17.47 -5.71 -2.89
CA TYR A 298 16.84 -5.07 -4.04
C TYR A 298 15.76 -5.96 -4.70
N ARG A 299 15.96 -7.27 -4.76
CA ARG A 299 14.95 -8.22 -5.26
C ARG A 299 13.63 -8.14 -4.47
N ARG A 300 13.67 -7.77 -3.19
CA ARG A 300 12.46 -7.60 -2.37
C ARG A 300 11.59 -6.42 -2.82
N ARG A 301 12.14 -5.46 -3.60
CA ARG A 301 11.36 -4.36 -4.17
C ARG A 301 10.11 -4.86 -4.92
N TRP A 302 10.21 -5.99 -5.62
CA TRP A 302 9.09 -6.58 -6.36
C TRP A 302 7.89 -6.97 -5.47
N ARG A 303 8.04 -7.01 -4.15
CA ARG A 303 6.93 -7.29 -3.24
C ARG A 303 5.84 -6.22 -3.33
N ILE A 304 6.18 -4.97 -3.66
CA ILE A 304 5.21 -3.88 -3.82
C ILE A 304 4.32 -4.08 -5.05
N GLU A 305 4.82 -4.67 -6.12
CA GLU A 305 3.98 -5.01 -7.29
C GLU A 305 2.93 -6.08 -6.93
N GLY A 306 3.32 -7.06 -6.11
CA GLY A 306 2.39 -8.02 -5.54
C GLY A 306 1.37 -7.38 -4.59
N LEU A 307 1.76 -6.34 -3.86
CA LEU A 307 0.85 -5.53 -3.05
C LEU A 307 -0.19 -4.85 -3.93
N PHE A 308 0.22 -4.12 -4.98
CA PHE A 308 -0.71 -3.44 -5.89
C PHE A 308 -1.70 -4.41 -6.53
N GLY A 309 -1.21 -5.58 -7.00
CA GLY A 309 -2.08 -6.61 -7.53
C GLY A 309 -3.12 -7.14 -6.53
N ARG A 310 -2.79 -7.22 -5.23
CA ARG A 310 -3.75 -7.61 -4.18
C ARG A 310 -4.76 -6.49 -3.88
N ILE A 311 -4.30 -5.24 -3.78
CA ILE A 311 -5.18 -4.09 -3.54
C ILE A 311 -6.19 -3.94 -4.69
N GLU A 312 -5.75 -4.14 -5.93
CA GLU A 312 -6.62 -4.09 -7.12
C GLU A 312 -7.61 -5.25 -7.16
N SER A 313 -7.10 -6.49 -7.15
CA SER A 313 -7.90 -7.67 -7.46
C SER A 313 -8.74 -8.20 -6.29
N VAL A 314 -8.32 -7.93 -5.04
CA VAL A 314 -8.96 -8.45 -3.83
C VAL A 314 -9.74 -7.38 -3.10
N LEU A 315 -9.18 -6.16 -3.02
CA LEU A 315 -9.73 -5.08 -2.20
C LEU A 315 -10.43 -3.99 -3.03
N HIS A 316 -10.76 -4.29 -4.27
CA HIS A 316 -11.58 -3.44 -5.14
C HIS A 316 -11.20 -1.95 -5.12
N SER A 317 -9.89 -1.65 -5.06
CA SER A 317 -9.39 -0.27 -5.04
C SER A 317 -9.82 0.54 -6.25
N GLU A 318 -10.15 -0.12 -7.35
CA GLU A 318 -10.53 0.48 -8.62
C GLU A 318 -12.04 0.68 -8.75
N ILE A 319 -12.58 1.64 -8.02
CA ILE A 319 -14.01 1.98 -8.12
C ILE A 319 -14.22 2.89 -9.33
N ARG A 320 -14.30 2.33 -10.53
CA ARG A 320 -14.42 3.07 -11.81
C ARG A 320 -15.58 4.05 -11.87
N THR A 321 -16.60 3.88 -11.02
CA THR A 321 -17.75 4.78 -10.92
C THR A 321 -17.44 6.05 -10.14
N LEU A 322 -16.36 6.11 -9.36
CA LEU A 322 -15.87 7.30 -8.68
C LEU A 322 -14.96 8.08 -9.64
N GLY A 323 -15.54 8.85 -10.53
CA GLY A 323 -14.82 9.58 -11.58
C GLY A 323 -14.12 10.85 -11.12
N HIS A 324 -14.44 11.39 -9.94
CA HIS A 324 -13.74 12.55 -9.37
C HIS A 324 -12.38 12.11 -8.80
N PRO A 325 -11.27 12.85 -9.06
CA PRO A 325 -9.93 12.48 -8.59
C PRO A 325 -9.88 12.11 -7.11
N ARG A 326 -10.36 12.98 -6.23
CA ARG A 326 -10.33 12.77 -4.77
C ARG A 326 -11.15 11.55 -4.34
N ALA A 327 -12.28 11.29 -4.99
CA ALA A 327 -13.09 10.12 -4.69
C ALA A 327 -12.38 8.81 -5.07
N ALA A 328 -11.73 8.77 -6.22
CA ALA A 328 -10.95 7.62 -6.66
C ALA A 328 -9.74 7.37 -5.74
N LEU A 329 -9.03 8.43 -5.36
CA LEU A 329 -7.92 8.38 -4.41
C LEU A 329 -8.36 7.93 -3.01
N LEU A 330 -9.54 8.36 -2.54
CA LEU A 330 -10.13 7.85 -1.30
C LEU A 330 -10.43 6.35 -1.40
N GLY A 331 -10.97 5.89 -2.55
CA GLY A 331 -11.17 4.46 -2.80
C GLY A 331 -9.87 3.66 -2.69
N PHE A 332 -8.79 4.15 -3.28
CA PHE A 332 -7.47 3.52 -3.16
C PHE A 332 -6.97 3.54 -1.71
N ALA A 333 -7.03 4.69 -1.02
CA ALA A 333 -6.58 4.81 0.36
C ALA A 333 -7.35 3.85 1.30
N THR A 334 -8.67 3.71 1.14
CA THR A 334 -9.46 2.77 1.96
C THR A 334 -9.13 1.31 1.66
N ALA A 335 -8.79 0.97 0.42
CA ALA A 335 -8.28 -0.36 0.10
C ALA A 335 -6.89 -0.62 0.74
N VAL A 336 -6.03 0.39 0.83
CA VAL A 336 -4.77 0.32 1.59
C VAL A 336 -5.02 0.09 3.08
N LEU A 337 -5.98 0.80 3.69
CA LEU A 337 -6.37 0.58 5.09
C LEU A 337 -6.84 -0.86 5.33
N ALA A 338 -7.71 -1.38 4.44
CA ALA A 338 -8.15 -2.77 4.50
C ALA A 338 -6.99 -3.76 4.31
N TYR A 339 -6.05 -3.47 3.40
CA TYR A 339 -4.86 -4.29 3.20
C TYR A 339 -4.02 -4.40 4.48
N ASN A 340 -3.75 -3.29 5.16
CA ASN A 340 -2.98 -3.27 6.41
C ASN A 340 -3.64 -4.14 7.49
N VAL A 341 -4.97 -4.08 7.60
CA VAL A 341 -5.74 -4.95 8.52
C VAL A 341 -5.58 -6.42 8.14
N LEU A 342 -5.79 -6.79 6.87
CA LEU A 342 -5.66 -8.18 6.42
C LEU A 342 -4.21 -8.70 6.54
N SER A 343 -3.21 -7.83 6.44
CA SER A 343 -1.81 -8.20 6.67
C SER A 343 -1.55 -8.63 8.11
N LEU A 344 -2.16 -7.94 9.09
CA LEU A 344 -2.10 -8.37 10.49
C LEU A 344 -2.75 -9.75 10.69
N LEU A 345 -3.92 -9.97 10.11
CA LEU A 345 -4.61 -11.25 10.19
C LEU A 345 -3.76 -12.39 9.59
N LYS A 346 -3.23 -12.14 8.39
CA LYS A 346 -2.32 -13.07 7.70
C LYS A 346 -1.16 -13.48 8.61
N ARG A 347 -0.47 -12.51 9.20
CA ARG A 347 0.68 -12.74 10.08
C ARG A 347 0.29 -13.56 11.33
N CYS A 348 -0.83 -13.23 11.95
CA CYS A 348 -1.33 -14.00 13.11
C CYS A 348 -1.61 -15.47 12.76
N ILE A 349 -2.24 -15.73 11.60
CA ILE A 349 -2.56 -17.09 11.18
C ILE A 349 -1.29 -17.86 10.82
N GLU A 350 -0.36 -17.27 10.07
CA GLU A 350 0.93 -17.89 9.74
C GLU A 350 1.72 -18.25 10.99
N GLN A 351 1.78 -17.36 11.97
CA GLN A 351 2.44 -17.63 13.24
C GLN A 351 1.74 -18.70 14.06
N ALA A 352 0.41 -18.66 14.16
CA ALA A 352 -0.37 -19.62 14.96
C ALA A 352 -0.24 -21.06 14.47
N HIS A 353 0.08 -21.25 13.18
CA HIS A 353 0.22 -22.57 12.55
C HIS A 353 1.67 -22.93 12.15
N ARG A 354 2.65 -22.11 12.52
CA ARG A 354 4.06 -22.26 12.07
C ARG A 354 4.65 -23.63 12.41
N GLU A 355 4.35 -24.18 13.59
CA GLU A 355 4.86 -25.50 13.99
C GLU A 355 4.28 -26.63 13.14
N GLN A 356 3.01 -26.50 12.71
CA GLN A 356 2.31 -27.54 11.94
C GLN A 356 2.51 -27.40 10.43
N VAL A 357 2.63 -26.18 9.93
CA VAL A 357 2.78 -25.82 8.51
C VAL A 357 3.81 -24.70 8.39
N PRO A 358 5.12 -24.99 8.47
CA PRO A 358 6.18 -23.97 8.51
C PRO A 358 6.20 -23.02 7.30
N GLU A 359 5.78 -23.51 6.13
CA GLU A 359 5.74 -22.74 4.88
C GLU A 359 4.34 -22.22 4.52
N LEU A 360 3.45 -22.07 5.51
CA LEU A 360 2.11 -21.55 5.27
C LEU A 360 2.21 -20.13 4.72
N ASP A 361 1.77 -19.95 3.48
CA ASP A 361 1.51 -18.62 2.89
C ASP A 361 0.00 -18.42 2.81
N VAL A 362 -0.51 -17.53 3.66
CA VAL A 362 -1.94 -17.23 3.74
C VAL A 362 -2.37 -16.30 2.62
N SER A 363 -3.42 -16.68 1.92
CA SER A 363 -3.99 -15.92 0.81
C SER A 363 -4.85 -14.76 1.30
N THR A 364 -4.48 -13.52 0.94
CA THR A 364 -5.30 -12.33 1.19
C THR A 364 -6.69 -12.45 0.54
N TYR A 365 -6.79 -13.15 -0.59
CA TYR A 365 -8.06 -13.41 -1.27
C TYR A 365 -8.99 -14.28 -0.41
N HIS A 366 -8.50 -15.40 0.11
CA HIS A 366 -9.31 -16.27 0.96
C HIS A 366 -9.72 -15.59 2.27
N LEU A 367 -8.82 -14.81 2.88
CA LEU A 367 -9.18 -13.98 4.05
C LEU A 367 -10.31 -13.00 3.74
N ALA A 368 -10.23 -12.29 2.61
CA ALA A 368 -11.28 -11.35 2.20
C ALA A 368 -12.61 -12.08 1.95
N VAL A 369 -12.59 -13.27 1.33
CA VAL A 369 -13.79 -14.10 1.10
C VAL A 369 -14.41 -14.53 2.44
N ASP A 370 -13.62 -15.00 3.41
CA ASP A 370 -14.11 -15.40 4.73
C ASP A 370 -14.75 -14.21 5.47
N VAL A 371 -14.10 -13.03 5.42
CA VAL A 371 -14.70 -11.80 5.97
C VAL A 371 -16.05 -11.51 5.30
N VAL A 372 -16.14 -11.58 3.97
CA VAL A 372 -17.39 -11.29 3.25
C VAL A 372 -18.52 -12.24 3.64
N SER A 373 -18.20 -13.51 3.91
CA SER A 373 -19.20 -14.53 4.23
C SER A 373 -19.96 -14.25 5.51
N ASP A 374 -19.27 -13.87 6.59
CA ASP A 374 -19.83 -13.91 7.92
C ASP A 374 -19.93 -12.53 8.60
N TYR A 375 -19.14 -11.56 8.14
CA TYR A 375 -19.02 -10.25 8.78
C TYR A 375 -20.36 -9.50 8.92
N LYS A 376 -21.22 -9.58 7.91
CA LYS A 376 -22.54 -8.94 7.95
C LYS A 376 -23.44 -9.54 9.03
N GLY A 377 -23.46 -10.88 9.14
CA GLY A 377 -24.21 -11.58 10.17
C GLY A 377 -23.71 -11.22 11.57
N MET A 378 -22.40 -11.12 11.72
CA MET A 378 -21.77 -10.73 12.97
C MET A 378 -22.14 -9.29 13.39
N LEU A 379 -22.15 -8.33 12.45
CA LEU A 379 -22.56 -6.94 12.74
C LEU A 379 -24.04 -6.81 13.13
N ILE A 380 -24.91 -7.71 12.65
CA ILE A 380 -26.33 -7.75 13.07
C ILE A 380 -26.46 -8.35 14.47
N ALA A 381 -25.68 -9.40 14.75
CA ALA A 381 -25.80 -10.16 15.99
C ALA A 381 -25.09 -9.49 17.20
N LEU A 382 -24.06 -8.70 16.95
CA LEU A 382 -23.22 -8.05 17.95
C LEU A 382 -23.24 -6.53 17.75
N PRO A 383 -23.69 -5.75 18.75
CA PRO A 383 -23.76 -4.30 18.65
C PRO A 383 -22.33 -3.66 18.64
N PRO A 384 -22.21 -2.40 18.19
CA PRO A 384 -20.93 -1.69 18.18
C PRO A 384 -20.21 -1.67 19.52
N ASP A 385 -20.95 -1.56 20.62
CA ASP A 385 -20.38 -1.50 21.99
C ASP A 385 -19.62 -2.77 22.39
N ALA A 386 -19.94 -3.91 21.78
CA ALA A 386 -19.21 -5.16 22.00
C ALA A 386 -17.73 -5.08 21.57
N TRP A 387 -17.38 -4.12 20.75
CA TRP A 387 -16.07 -3.99 20.11
C TRP A 387 -15.25 -2.79 20.62
N SER A 388 -15.90 -1.78 21.23
CA SER A 388 -15.29 -0.49 21.60
C SER A 388 -14.05 -0.63 22.48
N SER A 389 -13.97 -1.65 23.34
CA SER A 389 -12.81 -1.91 24.19
C SER A 389 -11.51 -2.27 23.44
N TRP A 390 -11.62 -2.60 22.14
CA TRP A 390 -10.45 -2.94 21.32
C TRP A 390 -9.74 -1.70 20.75
N SER A 391 -10.42 -0.57 20.66
CA SER A 391 -9.81 0.69 20.20
C SER A 391 -8.65 1.18 21.07
N GLU A 392 -8.70 0.86 22.38
CA GLU A 392 -7.72 1.24 23.39
C GLU A 392 -6.96 0.03 23.97
N ALA A 393 -7.18 -1.15 23.42
CA ALA A 393 -6.49 -2.35 23.88
C ALA A 393 -4.98 -2.24 23.67
N SER A 394 -4.19 -2.75 24.63
CA SER A 394 -2.74 -2.78 24.46
C SER A 394 -2.33 -3.67 23.29
N PRO A 395 -1.20 -3.37 22.62
CA PRO A 395 -0.68 -4.18 21.52
C PRO A 395 -0.53 -5.67 21.88
N VAL A 396 -0.05 -5.96 23.08
CA VAL A 396 0.11 -7.34 23.61
C VAL A 396 -1.24 -8.03 23.70
N ARG A 397 -2.24 -7.39 24.36
CA ARG A 397 -3.59 -7.96 24.47
C ARG A 397 -4.22 -8.24 23.12
N THR A 398 -4.06 -7.32 22.16
CA THR A 398 -4.59 -7.46 20.81
C THR A 398 -3.90 -8.62 20.08
N ALA A 399 -2.57 -8.70 20.11
CA ALA A 399 -1.82 -9.78 19.49
C ALA A 399 -2.19 -11.15 20.07
N ASP A 400 -2.22 -11.29 21.39
CA ASP A 400 -2.59 -12.55 22.08
C ASP A 400 -4.00 -13.00 21.70
N TYR A 401 -4.95 -12.07 21.65
CA TYR A 401 -6.32 -12.38 21.26
C TYR A 401 -6.41 -12.84 19.80
N LEU A 402 -5.76 -12.12 18.90
CA LEU A 402 -5.73 -12.48 17.48
C LEU A 402 -5.04 -13.82 17.24
N LEU A 403 -3.94 -14.12 17.94
CA LEU A 403 -3.27 -15.42 17.87
C LEU A 403 -4.15 -16.56 18.40
N ARG A 404 -4.90 -16.31 19.47
CA ARG A 404 -5.87 -17.30 19.98
C ARG A 404 -6.95 -17.62 18.94
N LEU A 405 -7.51 -16.62 18.30
CA LEU A 405 -8.50 -16.79 17.23
C LEU A 405 -7.90 -17.47 16.00
N ALA A 406 -6.69 -17.10 15.62
CA ALA A 406 -5.97 -17.66 14.48
C ALA A 406 -5.82 -19.19 14.57
N ARG A 407 -5.69 -19.75 15.78
CA ARG A 407 -5.66 -21.22 15.98
C ARG A 407 -6.94 -21.95 15.56
N HIS A 408 -8.06 -21.25 15.50
CA HIS A 408 -9.34 -21.79 15.03
C HIS A 408 -9.50 -21.72 13.49
N VAL A 409 -8.62 -21.00 12.80
CA VAL A 409 -8.62 -20.90 11.34
C VAL A 409 -8.00 -22.17 10.75
N SER A 410 -8.66 -22.81 9.80
CA SER A 410 -8.08 -23.95 9.09
C SER A 410 -6.99 -23.47 8.12
N PRO A 411 -5.71 -23.91 8.24
CA PRO A 411 -4.66 -23.54 7.30
C PRO A 411 -5.01 -23.87 5.84
N ARG A 412 -5.69 -25.01 5.62
CA ARG A 412 -6.06 -25.46 4.26
C ARG A 412 -7.07 -24.53 3.59
N SER A 413 -7.97 -23.91 4.33
CA SER A 413 -8.99 -23.02 3.76
C SER A 413 -8.42 -21.67 3.32
N VAL A 414 -7.32 -21.25 3.92
CA VAL A 414 -6.72 -19.91 3.68
C VAL A 414 -5.37 -19.95 2.97
N ALA A 415 -4.79 -21.15 2.73
CA ALA A 415 -3.50 -21.27 2.06
C ALA A 415 -3.54 -20.75 0.62
N THR A 416 -2.43 -20.13 0.18
CA THR A 416 -2.24 -19.73 -1.21
C THR A 416 -2.12 -20.95 -2.10
N SER A 417 -2.94 -21.04 -3.15
CA SER A 417 -2.82 -22.09 -4.15
C SER A 417 -1.61 -21.85 -5.06
N GLN A 418 -0.77 -22.85 -5.25
CA GLN A 418 0.31 -22.78 -6.22
C GLN A 418 -0.26 -22.60 -7.64
N ARG A 419 0.14 -21.52 -8.29
CA ARG A 419 -0.24 -21.28 -9.68
C ARG A 419 0.65 -22.11 -10.59
N GLY A 420 0.04 -22.83 -11.52
CA GLY A 420 0.78 -23.45 -12.63
C GLY A 420 1.50 -22.40 -13.49
N PRO A 421 2.44 -22.82 -14.36
CA PRO A 421 3.19 -21.91 -15.22
C PRO A 421 2.24 -21.04 -16.07
N LYS A 422 2.55 -19.74 -16.17
CA LYS A 422 1.75 -18.81 -17.00
C LYS A 422 1.73 -19.30 -18.44
N LYS A 423 0.53 -19.48 -18.99
CA LYS A 423 0.39 -19.78 -20.43
C LYS A 423 0.96 -18.60 -21.24
N PRO A 424 1.74 -18.86 -22.32
CA PRO A 424 2.25 -17.80 -23.17
C PRO A 424 1.09 -17.00 -23.76
N LYS A 425 1.26 -15.66 -23.82
CA LYS A 425 0.27 -14.78 -24.45
C LYS A 425 0.15 -15.17 -25.94
N PRO A 426 -1.07 -15.15 -26.53
CA PRO A 426 -1.24 -15.40 -27.96
C PRO A 426 -0.39 -14.46 -28.82
N LYS A 427 0.14 -14.94 -29.95
CA LYS A 427 0.85 -14.09 -30.93
C LYS A 427 -0.02 -12.93 -31.34
N GLY A 428 0.53 -11.69 -31.30
CA GLY A 428 -0.22 -10.47 -31.64
C GLY A 428 -1.08 -9.88 -30.53
N TYR A 429 -1.01 -10.43 -29.29
CA TYR A 429 -1.68 -9.81 -28.14
C TYR A 429 -1.04 -8.45 -27.83
N VAL A 430 -1.85 -7.40 -27.94
CA VAL A 430 -1.48 -6.03 -27.52
C VAL A 430 -2.34 -5.68 -26.31
N GLU A 431 -1.70 -5.24 -25.23
CA GLU A 431 -2.44 -4.76 -24.06
C GLU A 431 -3.28 -3.55 -24.44
N ALA A 432 -4.59 -3.60 -24.18
CA ALA A 432 -5.51 -2.51 -24.54
C ALA A 432 -5.11 -1.15 -23.93
N ALA A 433 -4.39 -1.16 -22.80
CA ALA A 433 -3.85 0.03 -22.16
C ALA A 433 -2.72 0.69 -22.96
N ALA A 434 -1.91 -0.06 -23.71
CA ALA A 434 -0.79 0.45 -24.48
C ALA A 434 -1.17 1.30 -25.69
N VAL A 435 -2.42 1.16 -26.17
CA VAL A 435 -2.91 1.80 -27.40
C VAL A 435 -3.73 3.07 -27.15
N ARG A 436 -4.15 3.34 -25.92
CA ARG A 436 -5.06 4.46 -25.60
C ARG A 436 -4.29 5.72 -25.19
N LYS A 437 -4.61 6.85 -25.84
CA LYS A 437 -4.21 8.18 -25.35
C LYS A 437 -4.92 8.47 -24.01
N HIS A 438 -4.17 9.00 -23.04
CA HIS A 438 -4.67 9.33 -21.72
C HIS A 438 -4.78 10.83 -21.51
N VAL A 439 -5.74 11.24 -20.67
CA VAL A 439 -5.87 12.62 -20.20
C VAL A 439 -5.97 12.61 -18.66
N SER A 440 -5.33 13.57 -18.02
CA SER A 440 -5.48 13.76 -16.58
C SER A 440 -6.84 14.41 -16.28
N THR A 441 -7.67 13.74 -15.49
CA THR A 441 -8.98 14.26 -15.08
C THR A 441 -8.86 15.59 -14.34
N ALA A 442 -7.88 15.72 -13.44
CA ALA A 442 -7.65 16.95 -12.68
C ALA A 442 -7.31 18.14 -13.59
N ARG A 443 -6.47 17.92 -14.64
CA ARG A 443 -6.15 18.98 -15.63
C ARG A 443 -7.37 19.40 -16.42
N VAL A 444 -8.19 18.45 -16.88
CA VAL A 444 -9.44 18.73 -17.63
C VAL A 444 -10.41 19.54 -16.78
N LEU A 445 -10.61 19.16 -15.51
CA LEU A 445 -11.51 19.87 -14.59
C LEU A 445 -11.01 21.29 -14.25
N ARG A 446 -9.69 21.48 -14.09
CA ARG A 446 -9.11 22.83 -13.87
C ARG A 446 -9.31 23.73 -15.09
N SER A 447 -9.07 23.22 -16.29
CA SER A 447 -9.29 23.96 -17.53
C SER A 447 -10.76 24.32 -17.72
N ALA A 448 -11.70 23.42 -17.41
CA ALA A 448 -13.14 23.70 -17.51
C ALA A 448 -13.60 24.77 -16.52
N LYS A 449 -13.02 24.87 -15.32
CA LYS A 449 -13.32 25.93 -14.35
C LYS A 449 -12.77 27.29 -14.76
N GLY A 450 -11.64 27.33 -15.46
CA GLY A 450 -11.05 28.57 -15.99
C GLY A 450 -11.71 29.09 -17.26
N ALA A 451 -12.52 28.28 -17.91
CA ALA A 451 -13.27 28.62 -19.13
C ALA A 451 -14.72 29.07 -18.87
N THR A 452 -15.15 29.15 -17.61
CA THR A 452 -16.47 29.72 -17.27
C THR A 452 -16.33 31.25 -17.22
N PRO A 453 -17.06 32.01 -18.07
CA PRO A 453 -16.98 33.46 -18.15
C PRO A 453 -17.45 34.15 -16.85
#